data_af388fd95d45a7e5be48080f09877381
#
_entry.id   af388fd95d45a7e5be48080f09877381
#
_cell.length_a   1.000
_cell.length_b   1.000
_cell.length_c   1.000
_cell.angle_alpha   90.00
_cell.angle_beta   90.00
_cell.angle_gamma   90.00
#
_symmetry.space_group_name_H-M   'P 1'
#
loop_
_entity.id
_entity.type
_entity.pdbx_description
1 polymer ?
#
loop_
_entity_poly.entity_id
_entity_poly.type
_entity_poly.pdbx_seq_one_letter_code
_entity_poly.pdbx_strand_id
1 'polypeptide(L)'
;NDGEYEWYTPKHSIGRMHGYHGNFLVALRALVYMKLLGKEGLDTLGSYAVLNARYLSSKVSKYLPLAFDEPCMHEFVATVKDLKKSHKIKAYDIGKALLDKGFHSPTIYFPLIIEEALMFEPTETQTVETLDDLAESIKLIIEELTAPGVNLSDYPKNLPVGRPNELIPAKHLTVHWGDFELLELTE
;
A
#
# COMPACT_ATOMS: atom_id res chain seq x y z
N ASN A 1 20.78 3.16 33.21
CA ASN A 1 21.38 2.83 34.48
C ASN A 1 20.80 1.50 34.97
N ASP A 2 21.61 0.49 35.14
CA ASP A 2 21.34 -0.81 35.75
C ASP A 2 20.13 -1.64 35.31
N GLY A 3 19.63 -1.39 34.07
CA GLY A 3 18.53 -2.16 33.49
C GLY A 3 17.12 -1.75 33.94
N GLU A 4 17.00 -0.71 34.73
CA GLU A 4 15.71 -0.13 35.08
C GLU A 4 15.26 0.91 34.09
N TYR A 5 13.97 0.89 33.72
CA TYR A 5 13.34 1.84 32.83
C TYR A 5 12.52 2.84 33.62
N GLU A 6 12.70 4.12 33.34
CA GLU A 6 11.92 5.20 33.94
C GLU A 6 11.29 6.13 32.89
N TRP A 7 10.27 6.86 33.32
CA TRP A 7 9.66 7.88 32.47
C TRP A 7 10.55 9.11 32.39
N TYR A 8 11.01 9.43 31.19
CA TYR A 8 11.81 10.61 30.94
C TYR A 8 11.00 11.73 30.28
N THR A 9 11.02 12.92 30.86
CA THR A 9 10.44 14.12 30.23
C THR A 9 11.58 14.98 29.69
N PRO A 10 11.66 15.16 28.35
CA PRO A 10 12.69 16.00 27.73
C PRO A 10 12.63 17.45 28.25
N LYS A 11 13.78 18.11 28.35
CA LYS A 11 13.90 19.49 28.87
C LYS A 11 13.01 20.51 28.11
N HIS A 12 12.79 20.29 26.82
CA HIS A 12 11.99 21.17 25.97
C HIS A 12 10.64 20.54 25.59
N SER A 13 10.13 19.62 26.40
CA SER A 13 8.82 19.03 26.20
C SER A 13 7.72 20.07 26.36
N ILE A 14 6.74 20.05 25.46
CA ILE A 14 5.50 20.85 25.57
C ILE A 14 4.43 20.18 26.46
N GLY A 15 4.78 19.07 27.10
CA GLY A 15 3.87 18.27 27.94
C GLY A 15 3.28 17.07 27.21
N ARG A 16 2.29 16.44 27.82
CA ARG A 16 1.59 15.27 27.25
C ARG A 16 0.49 15.72 26.31
N MET A 17 0.54 15.25 25.06
CA MET A 17 -0.49 15.53 24.06
C MET A 17 -1.66 14.54 24.13
N HIS A 18 -1.43 13.33 24.67
CA HIS A 18 -2.45 12.30 24.83
C HIS A 18 -2.73 12.01 26.29
N GLY A 19 -3.98 11.63 26.59
CA GLY A 19 -4.36 11.14 27.90
C GLY A 19 -3.56 9.88 28.29
N TYR A 20 -3.27 9.71 29.54
CA TYR A 20 -2.49 8.61 30.10
C TYR A 20 -1.13 8.46 29.41
N HIS A 21 -0.86 7.30 28.84
CA HIS A 21 0.41 6.92 28.21
C HIS A 21 0.22 6.53 26.73
N GLY A 22 -0.79 7.07 26.07
CA GLY A 22 -1.09 6.81 24.66
C GLY A 22 -2.16 5.73 24.46
N ASN A 23 -2.18 5.13 23.26
CA ASN A 23 -3.18 4.12 22.91
C ASN A 23 -2.79 2.74 23.44
N PHE A 24 -3.45 2.30 24.50
CA PHE A 24 -3.18 1.03 25.16
C PHE A 24 -3.31 -0.18 24.22
N LEU A 25 -4.36 -0.24 23.38
CA LEU A 25 -4.57 -1.39 22.50
C LEU A 25 -3.49 -1.49 21.42
N VAL A 26 -2.99 -0.38 20.91
CA VAL A 26 -1.86 -0.38 19.97
C VAL A 26 -0.59 -0.88 20.63
N ALA A 27 -0.31 -0.42 21.86
CA ALA A 27 0.84 -0.90 22.63
C ALA A 27 0.73 -2.40 22.97
N LEU A 28 -0.48 -2.87 23.31
CA LEU A 28 -0.74 -4.29 23.58
C LEU A 28 -0.52 -5.16 22.35
N ARG A 29 -0.97 -4.73 21.16
CA ARG A 29 -0.70 -5.45 19.89
C ARG A 29 0.79 -5.58 19.64
N ALA A 30 1.54 -4.49 19.80
CA ALA A 30 2.99 -4.50 19.64
C ALA A 30 3.66 -5.46 20.64
N LEU A 31 3.24 -5.45 21.91
CA LEU A 31 3.75 -6.36 22.93
C LEU A 31 3.51 -7.84 22.57
N VAL A 32 2.29 -8.17 22.11
CA VAL A 32 1.95 -9.54 21.70
C VAL A 32 2.81 -9.97 20.53
N TYR A 33 2.98 -9.11 19.52
CA TYR A 33 3.82 -9.39 18.36
C TYR A 33 5.30 -9.61 18.75
N MET A 34 5.86 -8.73 19.56
CA MET A 34 7.23 -8.89 20.07
C MET A 34 7.42 -10.19 20.86
N LYS A 35 6.44 -10.55 21.69
CA LYS A 35 6.48 -11.82 22.44
C LYS A 35 6.37 -13.04 21.55
N LEU A 36 5.59 -12.97 20.47
CA LEU A 36 5.46 -14.03 19.48
C LEU A 36 6.79 -14.28 18.73
N LEU A 37 7.45 -13.22 18.31
CA LEU A 37 8.72 -13.30 17.60
C LEU A 37 9.89 -13.73 18.51
N GLY A 38 9.85 -13.32 19.78
CA GLY A 38 10.99 -13.49 20.69
C GLY A 38 12.21 -12.66 20.26
N LYS A 39 13.32 -12.87 20.95
CA LYS A 39 14.55 -12.12 20.67
C LYS A 39 15.08 -12.38 19.26
N GLU A 40 15.19 -13.63 18.88
CA GLU A 40 15.74 -14.03 17.57
C GLU A 40 14.91 -13.50 16.40
N GLY A 41 13.58 -13.58 16.53
CA GLY A 41 12.68 -13.03 15.51
C GLY A 41 12.79 -11.52 15.38
N LEU A 42 12.91 -10.79 16.49
CA LEU A 42 13.10 -9.35 16.46
C LEU A 42 14.44 -8.94 15.84
N ASP A 43 15.52 -9.66 16.14
CA ASP A 43 16.85 -9.40 15.60
C ASP A 43 16.91 -9.62 14.08
N THR A 44 16.09 -10.50 13.52
CA THR A 44 16.09 -10.88 12.10
C THR A 44 14.97 -10.24 11.26
N LEU A 45 13.96 -9.67 11.90
CA LEU A 45 12.76 -9.10 11.25
C LEU A 45 13.09 -8.16 10.08
N GLY A 46 13.96 -7.17 10.32
CA GLY A 46 14.37 -6.22 9.28
C GLY A 46 15.09 -6.88 8.10
N SER A 47 15.89 -7.91 8.36
CA SER A 47 16.58 -8.65 7.31
C SER A 47 15.61 -9.41 6.41
N TYR A 48 14.57 -10.02 6.98
CA TYR A 48 13.52 -10.69 6.20
C TYR A 48 12.69 -9.69 5.37
N ALA A 49 12.34 -8.53 5.93
CA ALA A 49 11.65 -7.50 5.18
C ALA A 49 12.48 -7.02 3.96
N VAL A 50 13.78 -6.78 4.14
CA VAL A 50 14.70 -6.42 3.05
C VAL A 50 14.82 -7.56 2.00
N LEU A 51 14.93 -8.80 2.46
CA LEU A 51 15.00 -9.96 1.56
C LEU A 51 13.74 -10.07 0.70
N ASN A 52 12.57 -9.97 1.32
CA ASN A 52 11.29 -10.04 0.63
C ASN A 52 11.13 -8.90 -0.40
N ALA A 53 11.50 -7.67 -0.03
CA ALA A 53 11.45 -6.53 -0.95
C ALA A 53 12.38 -6.72 -2.15
N ARG A 54 13.61 -7.16 -1.94
CA ARG A 54 14.57 -7.44 -3.02
C ARG A 54 14.14 -8.61 -3.90
N TYR A 55 13.58 -9.66 -3.30
CA TYR A 55 13.04 -10.78 -4.06
C TYR A 55 11.89 -10.33 -4.95
N LEU A 56 10.88 -9.64 -4.39
CA LEU A 56 9.74 -9.15 -5.15
C LEU A 56 10.16 -8.15 -6.24
N SER A 57 11.07 -7.22 -5.94
CA SER A 57 11.55 -6.24 -6.92
C SER A 57 12.22 -6.93 -8.12
N SER A 58 12.98 -8.01 -7.89
CA SER A 58 13.60 -8.80 -8.97
C SER A 58 12.59 -9.50 -9.88
N LYS A 59 11.41 -9.80 -9.37
CA LYS A 59 10.30 -10.39 -10.14
C LYS A 59 9.52 -9.32 -10.89
N VAL A 60 9.13 -8.25 -10.18
CA VAL A 60 8.34 -7.14 -10.73
C VAL A 60 9.09 -6.38 -11.82
N SER A 61 10.42 -6.23 -11.69
CA SER A 61 11.26 -5.54 -12.68
C SER A 61 11.21 -6.16 -14.08
N LYS A 62 10.74 -7.39 -14.22
CA LYS A 62 10.53 -8.05 -15.52
C LYS A 62 9.34 -7.47 -16.29
N TYR A 63 8.43 -6.82 -15.62
CA TYR A 63 7.15 -6.34 -16.17
C TYR A 63 6.98 -4.82 -16.04
N LEU A 64 7.55 -4.23 -14.99
CA LEU A 64 7.48 -2.80 -14.70
C LEU A 64 8.89 -2.25 -14.45
N PRO A 65 9.26 -1.10 -15.05
CA PRO A 65 10.52 -0.44 -14.73
C PRO A 65 10.57 -0.06 -13.24
N LEU A 66 11.70 -0.33 -12.60
CA LEU A 66 11.99 0.21 -11.27
C LEU A 66 12.39 1.69 -11.39
N ALA A 67 12.01 2.48 -10.40
CA ALA A 67 12.31 3.91 -10.38
C ALA A 67 13.78 4.22 -10.01
N PHE A 68 14.45 3.28 -9.36
CA PHE A 68 15.83 3.42 -8.88
C PHE A 68 16.62 2.15 -9.20
N ASP A 69 17.88 2.32 -9.60
CA ASP A 69 18.76 1.21 -10.01
C ASP A 69 19.45 0.54 -8.80
N GLU A 70 19.55 1.25 -7.66
CA GLU A 70 20.22 0.72 -6.47
C GLU A 70 19.35 -0.34 -5.78
N PRO A 71 20.00 -1.31 -5.10
CA PRO A 71 19.29 -2.31 -4.31
C PRO A 71 18.43 -1.66 -3.22
N CYS A 72 17.15 -2.00 -3.20
CA CYS A 72 16.21 -1.48 -2.20
C CYS A 72 16.49 -2.03 -0.80
N MET A 73 15.98 -1.34 0.21
CA MET A 73 15.85 -1.84 1.56
C MET A 73 14.53 -2.64 1.68
N HIS A 74 13.62 -2.23 2.55
CA HIS A 74 12.35 -2.93 2.81
C HIS A 74 11.22 -2.58 1.83
N GLU A 75 11.46 -1.61 0.96
CA GLU A 75 10.47 -1.13 -0.03
C GLU A 75 11.16 -0.83 -1.37
N PHE A 76 10.39 -0.84 -2.45
CA PHE A 76 10.86 -0.40 -3.77
C PHE A 76 9.72 0.28 -4.54
N VAL A 77 10.11 1.10 -5.50
CA VAL A 77 9.17 1.84 -6.35
C VAL A 77 9.32 1.36 -7.79
N ALA A 78 8.19 0.94 -8.38
CA ALA A 78 8.06 0.72 -9.81
C ALA A 78 7.22 1.85 -10.43
N THR A 79 7.26 1.98 -11.76
CA THR A 79 6.47 2.99 -12.47
C THR A 79 5.70 2.38 -13.62
N VAL A 80 4.50 2.88 -13.86
CA VAL A 80 3.68 2.54 -15.04
C VAL A 80 3.64 3.67 -16.08
N LYS A 81 4.57 4.60 -16.00
CA LYS A 81 4.68 5.76 -16.92
C LYS A 81 4.60 5.39 -18.40
N ASP A 82 5.25 4.30 -18.79
CA ASP A 82 5.25 3.86 -20.19
C ASP A 82 3.90 3.24 -20.60
N LEU A 83 3.25 2.50 -19.71
CA LEU A 83 1.89 1.99 -19.92
C LEU A 83 0.87 3.13 -20.01
N LYS A 84 1.06 4.20 -19.25
CA LYS A 84 0.23 5.40 -19.36
C LYS A 84 0.37 6.06 -20.75
N LYS A 85 1.59 6.17 -21.28
CA LYS A 85 1.84 6.75 -22.60
C LYS A 85 1.25 5.90 -23.73
N SER A 86 1.46 4.59 -23.68
CA SER A 86 1.06 3.66 -24.76
C SER A 86 -0.41 3.27 -24.70
N HIS A 87 -0.96 2.98 -23.51
CA HIS A 87 -2.28 2.39 -23.30
C HIS A 87 -3.21 3.21 -22.40
N LYS A 88 -2.76 4.39 -21.92
CA LYS A 88 -3.49 5.24 -20.96
C LYS A 88 -3.69 4.59 -19.57
N ILE A 89 -3.01 3.51 -19.28
CA ILE A 89 -3.08 2.80 -18.00
C ILE A 89 -2.30 3.58 -16.94
N LYS A 90 -2.95 3.91 -15.84
CA LYS A 90 -2.39 4.66 -14.71
C LYS A 90 -2.04 3.72 -13.55
N ALA A 91 -1.25 4.20 -12.59
CA ALA A 91 -0.98 3.50 -11.33
C ALA A 91 -2.28 3.12 -10.59
N TYR A 92 -3.29 4.00 -10.64
CA TYR A 92 -4.62 3.75 -10.09
C TYR A 92 -5.30 2.52 -10.72
N ASP A 93 -5.18 2.32 -12.04
CA ASP A 93 -5.80 1.21 -12.73
C ASP A 93 -5.17 -0.13 -12.34
N ILE A 94 -3.84 -0.19 -12.22
CA ILE A 94 -3.13 -1.36 -11.70
C ILE A 94 -3.55 -1.65 -10.25
N GLY A 95 -3.60 -0.62 -9.39
CA GLY A 95 -4.03 -0.78 -8.01
C GLY A 95 -5.45 -1.35 -7.90
N LYS A 96 -6.39 -0.89 -8.72
CA LYS A 96 -7.77 -1.41 -8.74
C LYS A 96 -7.85 -2.84 -9.27
N ALA A 97 -7.07 -3.19 -10.29
CA ALA A 97 -7.02 -4.55 -10.81
C ALA A 97 -6.37 -5.54 -9.83
N LEU A 98 -5.39 -5.10 -9.02
CA LEU A 98 -4.81 -5.94 -7.96
C LEU A 98 -5.83 -6.34 -6.89
N LEU A 99 -6.78 -5.46 -6.56
CA LEU A 99 -7.87 -5.79 -5.63
C LEU A 99 -8.72 -6.97 -6.14
N ASP A 100 -8.96 -7.05 -7.46
CA ASP A 100 -9.68 -8.17 -8.08
C ASP A 100 -8.92 -9.50 -8.01
N LYS A 101 -7.60 -9.45 -7.89
CA LYS A 101 -6.74 -10.63 -7.68
C LYS A 101 -6.55 -10.96 -6.20
N GLY A 102 -7.22 -10.23 -5.29
CA GLY A 102 -7.14 -10.46 -3.84
C GLY A 102 -5.93 -9.85 -3.15
N PHE A 103 -5.18 -9.00 -3.83
CA PHE A 103 -4.04 -8.30 -3.25
C PHE A 103 -4.41 -6.88 -2.80
N HIS A 104 -3.85 -6.48 -1.66
CA HIS A 104 -3.87 -5.09 -1.26
C HIS A 104 -3.09 -4.24 -2.28
N SER A 105 -3.70 -3.14 -2.73
CA SER A 105 -3.03 -2.24 -3.67
C SER A 105 -1.75 -1.67 -3.04
N PRO A 106 -0.63 -1.62 -3.78
CA PRO A 106 0.53 -0.86 -3.34
C PRO A 106 0.17 0.63 -3.21
N THR A 107 0.99 1.39 -2.50
CA THR A 107 0.82 2.85 -2.43
C THR A 107 1.03 3.44 -3.82
N ILE A 108 0.02 4.13 -4.34
CA ILE A 108 0.05 4.75 -5.66
C ILE A 108 0.43 6.23 -5.59
N TYR A 109 1.06 6.74 -6.66
CA TYR A 109 1.48 8.16 -6.80
C TYR A 109 2.44 8.64 -5.71
N PHE A 110 3.16 7.74 -5.08
CA PHE A 110 4.19 8.08 -4.09
C PHE A 110 5.47 7.27 -4.36
N PRO A 111 6.66 7.89 -4.26
CA PRO A 111 6.92 9.32 -3.97
C PRO A 111 6.51 10.24 -5.14
N LEU A 112 6.12 11.48 -4.84
CA LEU A 112 5.58 12.44 -5.82
C LEU A 112 6.54 12.80 -6.97
N ILE A 113 7.84 12.58 -6.78
CA ILE A 113 8.87 12.81 -7.81
C ILE A 113 8.88 11.75 -8.91
N ILE A 114 8.21 10.62 -8.71
CA ILE A 114 8.12 9.53 -9.68
C ILE A 114 6.72 9.54 -10.31
N GLU A 115 6.67 9.75 -11.62
CA GLU A 115 5.41 9.72 -12.37
C GLU A 115 4.81 8.31 -12.38
N GLU A 116 3.51 8.20 -12.06
CA GLU A 116 2.78 6.94 -12.02
C GLU A 116 3.45 5.86 -11.15
N ALA A 117 3.88 6.28 -9.96
CA ALA A 117 4.57 5.42 -9.01
C ALA A 117 3.64 4.36 -8.39
N LEU A 118 4.23 3.19 -8.18
CA LEU A 118 3.69 2.07 -7.38
C LEU A 118 4.76 1.70 -6.36
N MET A 119 4.52 1.97 -5.09
CA MET A 119 5.46 1.63 -4.01
C MET A 119 5.04 0.35 -3.33
N PHE A 120 5.89 -0.66 -3.38
CA PHE A 120 5.70 -1.98 -2.81
C PHE A 120 6.51 -2.12 -1.53
N GLU A 121 5.86 -2.59 -0.48
CA GLU A 121 6.45 -2.82 0.85
C GLU A 121 6.02 -4.20 1.37
N PRO A 122 6.59 -5.28 0.85
CA PRO A 122 6.32 -6.62 1.37
C PRO A 122 6.95 -6.77 2.76
N THR A 123 6.13 -7.13 3.73
CA THR A 123 6.60 -7.30 5.11
C THR A 123 7.33 -8.64 5.29
N GLU A 124 7.96 -8.82 6.45
CA GLU A 124 8.62 -10.05 6.86
C GLU A 124 7.66 -11.26 6.95
N THR A 125 6.36 -10.99 7.07
CA THR A 125 5.32 -12.03 7.19
C THR A 125 4.94 -12.68 5.85
N GLN A 126 5.39 -12.11 4.72
CA GLN A 126 5.04 -12.63 3.40
C GLN A 126 5.86 -13.87 3.06
N THR A 127 5.18 -14.90 2.53
CA THR A 127 5.85 -16.10 2.04
C THR A 127 6.32 -15.91 0.60
N VAL A 128 7.27 -16.74 0.16
CA VAL A 128 7.76 -16.74 -1.23
C VAL A 128 6.61 -16.97 -2.22
N GLU A 129 5.70 -17.88 -1.91
CA GLU A 129 4.52 -18.17 -2.72
C GLU A 129 3.64 -16.93 -2.90
N THR A 130 3.35 -16.20 -1.81
CA THR A 130 2.57 -14.95 -1.89
C THR A 130 3.27 -13.89 -2.75
N LEU A 131 4.59 -13.79 -2.66
CA LEU A 131 5.37 -12.84 -3.46
C LEU A 131 5.39 -13.23 -4.94
N ASP A 132 5.50 -14.52 -5.24
CA ASP A 132 5.43 -15.04 -6.60
C ASP A 132 4.04 -14.84 -7.21
N ASP A 133 2.98 -15.12 -6.46
CA ASP A 133 1.59 -14.90 -6.87
C ASP A 133 1.30 -13.42 -7.15
N LEU A 134 1.84 -12.52 -6.34
CA LEU A 134 1.73 -11.07 -6.59
C LEU A 134 2.43 -10.67 -7.89
N ALA A 135 3.66 -11.14 -8.11
CA ALA A 135 4.41 -10.81 -9.32
C ALA A 135 3.73 -11.36 -10.59
N GLU A 136 3.21 -12.60 -10.55
CA GLU A 136 2.45 -13.18 -11.67
C GLU A 136 1.13 -12.45 -11.88
N SER A 137 0.44 -12.04 -10.79
CA SER A 137 -0.78 -11.23 -10.89
C SER A 137 -0.53 -9.88 -11.57
N ILE A 138 0.60 -9.23 -11.29
CA ILE A 138 0.99 -7.97 -11.97
C ILE A 138 1.17 -8.22 -13.47
N LYS A 139 1.85 -9.29 -13.86
CA LYS A 139 2.01 -9.67 -15.27
C LYS A 139 0.66 -9.87 -15.95
N LEU A 140 -0.21 -10.71 -15.37
CA LEU A 140 -1.54 -11.00 -15.91
C LEU A 140 -2.40 -9.75 -16.03
N ILE A 141 -2.33 -8.84 -15.04
CA ILE A 141 -3.03 -7.56 -15.07
C ILE A 141 -2.54 -6.70 -16.24
N ILE A 142 -1.23 -6.61 -16.46
CA ILE A 142 -0.68 -5.84 -17.58
C ILE A 142 -1.17 -6.42 -18.91
N GLU A 143 -1.11 -7.75 -19.09
CA GLU A 143 -1.62 -8.43 -20.27
C GLU A 143 -3.12 -8.16 -20.48
N GLU A 144 -3.93 -8.25 -19.42
CA GLU A 144 -5.36 -8.01 -19.44
C GLU A 144 -5.70 -6.55 -19.77
N LEU A 145 -5.07 -5.58 -19.09
CA LEU A 145 -5.36 -4.17 -19.28
C LEU A 145 -4.86 -3.61 -20.62
N THR A 146 -3.87 -4.24 -21.23
CA THR A 146 -3.35 -3.85 -22.57
C THR A 146 -4.10 -4.52 -23.71
N ALA A 147 -5.01 -5.45 -23.44
CA ALA A 147 -5.79 -6.14 -24.47
C ALA A 147 -6.74 -5.18 -25.19
N PRO A 148 -6.99 -5.39 -26.52
CA PRO A 148 -7.91 -4.55 -27.28
C PRO A 148 -9.33 -4.55 -26.71
N GLY A 149 -9.94 -3.38 -26.60
CA GLY A 149 -11.34 -3.22 -26.18
C GLY A 149 -11.57 -3.26 -24.66
N VAL A 150 -10.53 -3.31 -23.86
CA VAL A 150 -10.66 -3.24 -22.40
C VAL A 150 -11.05 -1.84 -21.94
N ASN A 151 -12.10 -1.77 -21.12
CA ASN A 151 -12.48 -0.53 -20.44
C ASN A 151 -11.86 -0.53 -19.03
N LEU A 152 -10.88 0.38 -18.81
CA LEU A 152 -10.18 0.49 -17.53
C LEU A 152 -11.11 0.87 -16.36
N SER A 153 -12.24 1.52 -16.65
CA SER A 153 -13.22 1.93 -15.62
C SER A 153 -13.97 0.75 -15.00
N ASP A 154 -13.96 -0.41 -15.64
CA ASP A 154 -14.63 -1.60 -15.13
C ASP A 154 -13.92 -2.23 -13.92
N TYR A 155 -12.66 -1.83 -13.65
CA TYR A 155 -11.89 -2.37 -12.53
C TYR A 155 -12.04 -1.49 -11.27
N PRO A 156 -12.27 -2.10 -10.09
CA PRO A 156 -12.37 -3.53 -9.82
C PRO A 156 -13.70 -4.13 -10.30
N LYS A 157 -13.66 -5.37 -10.85
CA LYS A 157 -14.84 -6.09 -11.39
C LYS A 157 -15.52 -6.97 -10.36
N ASN A 158 -14.73 -7.56 -9.47
CA ASN A 158 -15.16 -8.64 -8.57
C ASN A 158 -15.44 -8.16 -7.13
N LEU A 159 -15.35 -6.86 -6.87
CA LEU A 159 -15.63 -6.29 -5.55
C LEU A 159 -17.07 -5.75 -5.48
N PRO A 160 -17.69 -5.74 -4.28
CA PRO A 160 -19.02 -5.17 -4.08
C PRO A 160 -19.14 -3.69 -4.42
N VAL A 161 -18.03 -2.95 -4.33
CA VAL A 161 -17.95 -1.51 -4.62
C VAL A 161 -16.92 -1.29 -5.72
N GLY A 162 -17.35 -0.65 -6.80
CA GLY A 162 -16.49 -0.22 -7.91
C GLY A 162 -15.68 1.04 -7.57
N ARG A 163 -15.39 1.84 -8.60
CA ARG A 163 -14.70 3.13 -8.42
C ARG A 163 -15.67 4.16 -7.84
N PRO A 164 -15.37 4.77 -6.68
CA PRO A 164 -16.19 5.86 -6.18
C PRO A 164 -16.10 7.09 -7.12
N ASN A 165 -17.19 7.82 -7.22
CA ASN A 165 -17.18 9.09 -7.91
C ASN A 165 -16.58 10.16 -6.97
N GLU A 166 -15.31 10.46 -7.16
CA GLU A 166 -14.58 11.41 -6.30
C GLU A 166 -14.97 12.87 -6.54
N LEU A 167 -15.64 13.19 -7.66
CA LEU A 167 -16.04 14.56 -7.98
C LEU A 167 -17.25 15.02 -7.19
N ILE A 168 -18.19 14.13 -6.91
CA ILE A 168 -19.42 14.46 -6.15
C ILE A 168 -19.06 14.95 -4.76
N PRO A 169 -18.33 14.20 -3.91
CA PRO A 169 -18.01 14.67 -2.57
C PRO A 169 -17.05 15.87 -2.56
N ALA A 170 -16.25 16.08 -3.61
CA ALA A 170 -15.41 17.26 -3.73
C ALA A 170 -16.19 18.54 -4.04
N LYS A 171 -17.29 18.44 -4.79
CA LYS A 171 -18.14 19.57 -5.18
C LYS A 171 -19.34 19.77 -4.25
N HIS A 172 -19.88 18.69 -3.72
CA HIS A 172 -21.07 18.67 -2.88
C HIS A 172 -20.76 17.88 -1.63
N LEU A 173 -20.27 18.58 -0.60
CA LEU A 173 -19.94 17.97 0.68
C LEU A 173 -21.24 17.55 1.39
N THR A 174 -21.51 16.25 1.39
CA THR A 174 -22.65 15.65 2.08
C THR A 174 -22.23 15.29 3.49
N VAL A 175 -22.70 16.07 4.49
CA VAL A 175 -22.32 15.92 5.90
C VAL A 175 -23.44 15.37 6.79
N HIS A 176 -24.66 15.28 6.26
CA HIS A 176 -25.84 14.76 6.96
C HIS A 176 -26.49 13.64 6.18
N TRP A 177 -27.12 12.69 6.89
CA TRP A 177 -27.80 11.56 6.26
C TRP A 177 -28.89 12.01 5.26
N GLY A 178 -29.68 13.03 5.60
CA GLY A 178 -30.71 13.57 4.73
C GLY A 178 -30.22 14.19 3.42
N ASP A 179 -28.92 14.53 3.33
CA ASP A 179 -28.33 15.08 2.09
C ASP A 179 -28.14 14.00 1.01
N PHE A 180 -28.17 12.71 1.39
CA PHE A 180 -28.05 11.59 0.44
C PHE A 180 -29.29 11.47 -0.46
N GLU A 181 -30.48 11.78 0.06
CA GLU A 181 -31.73 11.73 -0.71
C GLU A 181 -31.77 12.76 -1.84
N LEU A 182 -31.01 13.85 -1.70
CA LEU A 182 -30.89 14.88 -2.75
C LEU A 182 -29.97 14.49 -3.90
N LEU A 183 -29.01 13.59 -3.66
CA LEU A 183 -28.06 13.14 -4.68
C LEU A 183 -28.65 12.09 -5.65
N GLU A 184 -29.61 11.28 -5.16
CA GLU A 184 -30.30 10.28 -6.00
C GLU A 184 -31.31 10.91 -6.99
N LEU A 185 -31.70 12.19 -6.77
CA LEU A 185 -32.68 12.89 -7.59
C LEU A 185 -32.05 13.72 -8.73
N THR A 186 -30.73 13.69 -8.89
CA THR A 186 -29.99 14.54 -9.87
C THR A 186 -29.20 13.75 -10.92
N GLU A 187 -29.46 12.45 -11.11
CA GLU A 187 -28.98 11.67 -12.25
C GLU A 187 -29.84 11.82 -13.49
#